data_47a6074c36031f420e841f6977ca86ce
#
_entry.id   47a6074c36031f420e841f6977ca86ce
#
_cell.length_a   1.000
_cell.length_b   1.000
_cell.length_c   1.000
_cell.angle_alpha   90.00
_cell.angle_beta   90.00
_cell.angle_gamma   90.00
#
_symmetry.space_group_name_H-M   'P 1'
#
loop_
_entity.id
_entity.type
_entity.pdbx_description
1 polymer ?
#
loop_
_entity_poly.entity_id
_entity_poly.type
_entity_poly.pdbx_seq_one_letter_code
_entity_poly.pdbx_strand_id
1 'polypeptide(L)'
;TLYVETAPIKGKVKELDLEDVHIALQESRMLSQSGSESRSENQVYSTTIKTKRGLIKPRGENQIQYLHNILTHDISFGIGPAGTGKTFLAVAAAVEALERQEIRRILLTRPAVEAGEKLGFLPGDLGQKIEPYLRPLYDALFEMLGFERVQKLMERNVIEIAPLAYMRGRTLNDSFIILDESQNTTVEQMKMFLTRIGFNSKAVI
;
A
#
# COMPACT_ATOMS: atom_id res chain seq x y z
N THR A 1 30.41 -17.25 0.82
CA THR A 1 30.03 -17.40 2.25
C THR A 1 29.74 -16.00 2.79
N LEU A 2 28.50 -15.64 2.89
CA LEU A 2 28.06 -14.38 3.51
C LEU A 2 27.88 -14.63 5.01
N TYR A 3 28.73 -14.04 5.81
CA TYR A 3 28.52 -13.92 7.26
C TYR A 3 27.63 -12.72 7.52
N VAL A 4 26.45 -12.95 8.09
CA VAL A 4 25.64 -11.90 8.70
C VAL A 4 25.96 -11.91 10.18
N GLU A 5 26.76 -10.95 10.66
CA GLU A 5 26.94 -10.72 12.09
C GLU A 5 25.67 -10.06 12.63
N THR A 6 24.85 -10.83 13.33
CA THR A 6 23.80 -10.27 14.18
C THR A 6 24.37 -10.08 15.57
N ALA A 7 24.44 -8.85 16.06
CA ALA A 7 24.79 -8.54 17.44
C ALA A 7 23.82 -9.26 18.40
N PRO A 8 24.30 -9.90 19.49
CA PRO A 8 23.45 -10.65 20.39
C PRO A 8 22.59 -9.73 21.25
N ILE A 9 21.31 -9.63 20.92
CA ILE A 9 20.31 -9.13 21.83
C ILE A 9 19.96 -10.26 22.80
N LYS A 10 20.15 -10.05 24.10
CA LYS A 10 19.80 -11.00 25.15
C LYS A 10 18.32 -11.41 25.03
N GLY A 11 18.08 -12.68 24.69
CA GLY A 11 16.79 -13.33 24.76
C GLY A 11 16.19 -13.73 23.42
N LYS A 12 16.26 -15.05 23.14
CA LYS A 12 15.68 -15.81 22.02
C LYS A 12 16.24 -15.49 20.64
N VAL A 13 16.97 -16.44 20.09
CA VAL A 13 17.27 -16.53 18.66
C VAL A 13 15.93 -16.57 17.92
N LYS A 14 15.61 -15.49 17.20
CA LYS A 14 14.45 -15.46 16.30
C LYS A 14 14.87 -16.20 15.03
N GLU A 15 14.25 -17.33 14.73
CA GLU A 15 14.39 -17.95 13.42
C GLU A 15 13.96 -16.91 12.37
N LEU A 16 14.87 -16.64 11.42
CA LEU A 16 14.56 -15.76 10.29
C LEU A 16 13.66 -16.53 9.33
N ASP A 17 12.49 -15.97 9.06
CA ASP A 17 11.59 -16.50 8.03
C ASP A 17 12.17 -16.23 6.64
N LEU A 18 11.87 -17.10 5.67
CA LEU A 18 12.26 -16.94 4.26
C LEU A 18 11.82 -15.57 3.70
N GLU A 19 10.70 -15.05 4.15
CA GLU A 19 10.19 -13.74 3.78
C GLU A 19 11.04 -12.59 4.35
N ASP A 20 11.54 -12.71 5.58
CA ASP A 20 12.45 -11.72 6.18
C ASP A 20 13.77 -11.64 5.39
N VAL A 21 14.29 -12.79 4.95
CA VAL A 21 15.49 -12.87 4.10
C VAL A 21 15.23 -12.26 2.72
N HIS A 22 14.09 -12.52 2.12
CA HIS A 22 13.73 -11.97 0.80
C HIS A 22 13.65 -10.45 0.83
N ILE A 23 13.00 -9.87 1.83
CA ILE A 23 12.89 -8.42 2.02
C ILE A 23 14.27 -7.80 2.24
N ALA A 24 15.10 -8.37 3.11
CA ALA A 24 16.45 -7.88 3.36
C ALA A 24 17.35 -7.92 2.12
N LEU A 25 17.21 -8.95 1.27
CA LEU A 25 17.91 -9.03 -0.01
C LEU A 25 17.45 -7.98 -1.00
N GLN A 26 16.15 -7.65 -1.05
CA GLN A 26 15.63 -6.60 -1.89
C GLN A 26 16.10 -5.22 -1.42
N GLU A 27 16.07 -4.95 -0.12
CA GLU A 27 16.57 -3.70 0.47
C GLU A 27 18.08 -3.53 0.22
N SER A 28 18.90 -4.59 0.36
CA SER A 28 20.33 -4.52 0.08
C SER A 28 20.65 -4.23 -1.39
N ARG A 29 19.83 -4.71 -2.33
CA ARG A 29 19.95 -4.39 -3.76
C ARG A 29 19.66 -2.92 -4.06
N MET A 30 18.70 -2.32 -3.33
CA MET A 30 18.40 -0.88 -3.47
C MET A 30 19.54 -0.01 -2.94
N LEU A 31 20.11 -0.36 -1.78
CA LEU A 31 21.22 0.39 -1.17
C LEU A 31 22.49 0.34 -2.03
N SER A 32 22.69 -0.71 -2.81
CA SER A 32 23.82 -0.81 -3.73
C SER A 32 23.64 0.01 -5.02
N GLN A 33 22.42 0.44 -5.35
CA GLN A 33 22.11 1.26 -6.52
C GLN A 33 21.99 2.76 -6.21
N SER A 34 21.66 3.12 -4.97
CA SER A 34 21.64 4.50 -4.48
C SER A 34 22.93 4.76 -3.67
N GLY A 35 23.88 5.50 -4.27
CA GLY A 35 25.09 5.93 -3.59
C GLY A 35 24.76 6.65 -2.27
N SER A 36 25.45 6.23 -1.23
CA SER A 36 25.43 6.68 0.15
C SER A 36 25.07 8.16 0.37
N GLU A 37 23.92 8.41 1.02
CA GLU A 37 23.75 9.63 1.81
C GLU A 37 23.19 9.29 3.19
N SER A 38 24.00 9.67 4.18
CA SER A 38 23.78 9.89 5.61
C SER A 38 22.59 9.24 6.32
N ARG A 39 22.94 8.30 7.16
CA ARG A 39 22.13 7.82 8.30
C ARG A 39 21.91 8.96 9.29
N SER A 40 20.67 9.39 9.41
CA SER A 40 20.23 10.21 10.55
C SER A 40 19.57 9.30 11.59
N GLU A 41 19.86 9.63 12.84
CA GLU A 41 19.58 9.00 14.12
C GLU A 41 18.27 8.19 14.24
N ASN A 42 18.43 6.97 14.76
CA ASN A 42 17.41 5.99 15.13
C ASN A 42 16.34 6.58 16.07
N GLN A 43 15.23 7.03 15.54
CA GLN A 43 13.95 6.96 16.24
C GLN A 43 13.29 5.62 15.87
N VAL A 44 13.36 4.67 16.78
CA VAL A 44 12.65 3.39 16.68
C VAL A 44 11.16 3.67 16.85
N TYR A 45 10.48 3.96 15.74
CA TYR A 45 9.01 4.03 15.74
C TYR A 45 8.48 2.61 15.87
N SER A 46 7.87 2.29 16.99
CA SER A 46 7.12 1.03 17.18
C SER A 46 5.79 1.11 16.43
N THR A 47 5.86 1.17 15.10
CA THR A 47 4.67 1.30 14.25
C THR A 47 4.13 -0.10 13.97
N THR A 48 3.18 -0.54 14.80
CA THR A 48 2.48 -1.80 14.61
C THR A 48 1.03 -1.50 14.25
N ILE A 49 0.56 -2.03 13.13
CA ILE A 49 -0.83 -1.88 12.70
C ILE A 49 -1.66 -3.00 13.33
N LYS A 50 -2.78 -2.64 13.95
CA LYS A 50 -3.73 -3.59 14.52
C LYS A 50 -4.90 -3.79 13.57
N THR A 51 -5.07 -5.01 13.10
CA THR A 51 -6.26 -5.43 12.37
C THR A 51 -7.02 -6.46 13.18
N LYS A 52 -8.27 -6.72 12.87
CA LYS A 52 -9.05 -7.77 13.55
C LYS A 52 -8.49 -9.18 13.36
N ARG A 53 -7.69 -9.40 12.34
CA ARG A 53 -7.07 -10.70 12.03
C ARG A 53 -5.66 -10.86 12.58
N GLY A 54 -5.06 -9.79 13.11
CA GLY A 54 -3.74 -9.87 13.69
C GLY A 54 -2.98 -8.55 13.72
N LEU A 55 -1.74 -8.62 14.14
CA LEU A 55 -0.81 -7.51 14.20
C LEU A 55 0.10 -7.56 12.98
N ILE A 56 0.11 -6.49 12.21
CA ILE A 56 1.03 -6.32 11.08
C ILE A 56 2.20 -5.48 11.57
N LYS A 57 3.39 -6.08 11.53
CA LYS A 57 4.64 -5.43 11.91
C LYS A 57 5.47 -5.17 10.67
N PRO A 58 6.00 -3.96 10.48
CA PRO A 58 6.99 -3.70 9.44
C PRO A 58 8.24 -4.53 9.71
N ARG A 59 8.88 -5.04 8.66
CA ARG A 59 10.00 -5.99 8.77
C ARG A 59 11.37 -5.33 8.59
N GLY A 60 11.44 -4.10 8.06
CA GLY A 60 12.68 -3.38 7.83
C GLY A 60 12.53 -1.89 8.06
N GLU A 61 13.64 -1.16 8.09
CA GLU A 61 13.69 0.29 8.35
C GLU A 61 12.84 1.07 7.33
N ASN A 62 12.92 0.72 6.04
CA ASN A 62 12.16 1.37 4.98
C ASN A 62 10.64 1.18 5.16
N GLN A 63 10.19 0.00 5.59
CA GLN A 63 8.79 -0.26 5.87
C GLN A 63 8.31 0.51 7.11
N ILE A 64 9.15 0.63 8.14
CA ILE A 64 8.87 1.43 9.34
C ILE A 64 8.69 2.89 8.95
N GLN A 65 9.62 3.44 8.17
CA GLN A 65 9.58 4.83 7.70
C GLN A 65 8.35 5.07 6.80
N TYR A 66 8.05 4.13 5.90
CA TYR A 66 6.89 4.22 5.02
C TYR A 66 5.58 4.27 5.81
N LEU A 67 5.41 3.37 6.77
CA LEU A 67 4.23 3.38 7.65
C LEU A 67 4.14 4.66 8.50
N HIS A 68 5.27 5.10 9.06
CA HIS A 68 5.32 6.35 9.80
C HIS A 68 4.85 7.53 8.94
N ASN A 69 5.33 7.62 7.70
CA ASN A 69 4.92 8.67 6.77
C ASN A 69 3.42 8.60 6.45
N ILE A 70 2.88 7.40 6.18
CA ILE A 70 1.44 7.21 5.94
C ILE A 70 0.61 7.68 7.14
N LEU A 71 1.03 7.39 8.36
CA LEU A 71 0.26 7.73 9.55
C LEU A 71 0.31 9.23 9.87
N THR A 72 1.43 9.90 9.56
CA THR A 72 1.69 11.28 9.98
C THR A 72 1.42 12.34 8.91
N HIS A 73 1.32 11.96 7.63
CA HIS A 73 1.10 12.89 6.52
C HIS A 73 -0.22 12.64 5.81
N ASP A 74 -0.75 13.67 5.16
CA ASP A 74 -1.97 13.58 4.36
C ASP A 74 -1.73 12.91 3.01
N ILE A 75 -0.55 13.11 2.42
CA ILE A 75 -0.15 12.49 1.16
C ILE A 75 1.22 11.84 1.33
N SER A 76 1.32 10.57 0.98
CA SER A 76 2.55 9.78 1.05
C SER A 76 2.83 9.08 -0.27
N PHE A 77 4.11 9.05 -0.67
CA PHE A 77 4.56 8.35 -1.88
C PHE A 77 5.39 7.13 -1.48
N GLY A 78 4.99 5.96 -1.97
CA GLY A 78 5.67 4.69 -1.75
C GLY A 78 6.48 4.28 -2.97
N ILE A 79 7.75 4.67 -3.06
CA ILE A 79 8.63 4.34 -4.18
C ILE A 79 9.52 3.15 -3.81
N GLY A 80 9.51 2.11 -4.65
CA GLY A 80 10.36 0.95 -4.44
C GLY A 80 10.01 -0.24 -5.34
N PRO A 81 10.87 -1.29 -5.39
CA PRO A 81 10.65 -2.47 -6.21
C PRO A 81 9.35 -3.21 -5.87
N ALA A 82 8.94 -4.08 -6.80
CA ALA A 82 7.86 -5.02 -6.54
C ALA A 82 8.21 -5.97 -5.38
N GLY A 83 7.20 -6.44 -4.64
CA GLY A 83 7.37 -7.40 -3.56
C GLY A 83 7.91 -6.82 -2.23
N THR A 84 8.06 -5.50 -2.10
CA THR A 84 8.49 -4.85 -0.84
C THR A 84 7.34 -4.53 0.12
N GLY A 85 6.11 -4.92 -0.20
CA GLY A 85 4.95 -4.78 0.67
C GLY A 85 4.28 -3.40 0.66
N LYS A 86 4.58 -2.52 -0.32
CA LYS A 86 4.00 -1.17 -0.38
C LYS A 86 2.48 -1.15 -0.32
N THR A 87 1.84 -1.84 -1.27
CA THR A 87 0.37 -1.92 -1.36
C THR A 87 -0.23 -2.58 -0.13
N PHE A 88 0.37 -3.67 0.35
CA PHE A 88 -0.07 -4.38 1.54
C PHE A 88 -0.08 -3.49 2.79
N LEU A 89 1.01 -2.77 3.04
CA LEU A 89 1.14 -1.87 4.20
C LEU A 89 0.20 -0.66 4.09
N ALA A 90 0.02 -0.10 2.88
CA ALA A 90 -0.94 0.97 2.66
C ALA A 90 -2.39 0.52 2.95
N VAL A 91 -2.77 -0.67 2.48
CA VAL A 91 -4.10 -1.25 2.77
C VAL A 91 -4.25 -1.55 4.26
N ALA A 92 -3.20 -2.04 4.93
CA ALA A 92 -3.22 -2.27 6.37
C ALA A 92 -3.46 -0.97 7.16
N ALA A 93 -2.77 0.11 6.81
CA ALA A 93 -2.97 1.42 7.43
C ALA A 93 -4.40 1.95 7.19
N ALA A 94 -4.94 1.77 5.97
CA ALA A 94 -6.31 2.17 5.64
C ALA A 94 -7.35 1.38 6.46
N VAL A 95 -7.14 0.07 6.62
CA VAL A 95 -8.02 -0.78 7.43
C VAL A 95 -7.99 -0.37 8.90
N GLU A 96 -6.81 -0.08 9.46
CA GLU A 96 -6.70 0.40 10.84
C GLU A 96 -7.40 1.74 11.04
N ALA A 97 -7.20 2.71 10.12
CA ALA A 97 -7.86 4.01 10.16
C ALA A 97 -9.40 3.89 10.09
N LEU A 98 -9.90 2.96 9.26
CA LEU A 98 -11.35 2.67 9.19
C LEU A 98 -11.86 2.04 10.50
N GLU A 99 -11.11 1.11 11.09
CA GLU A 99 -11.50 0.45 12.37
C GLU A 99 -11.47 1.42 13.54
N ARG A 100 -10.58 2.43 13.50
CA ARG A 100 -10.53 3.52 14.50
C ARG A 100 -11.56 4.62 14.24
N GLN A 101 -12.33 4.52 13.15
CA GLN A 101 -13.31 5.54 12.74
C GLN A 101 -12.69 6.92 12.44
N GLU A 102 -11.42 6.96 12.09
CA GLU A 102 -10.70 8.17 11.67
C GLU A 102 -11.12 8.60 10.26
N ILE A 103 -11.57 7.65 9.46
CA ILE A 103 -12.10 7.82 8.11
C ILE A 103 -13.43 7.09 7.96
N ARG A 104 -14.21 7.45 6.94
CA ARG A 104 -15.49 6.81 6.62
C ARG A 104 -15.41 5.81 5.49
N ARG A 105 -14.42 5.95 4.59
CA ARG A 105 -14.30 5.14 3.38
C ARG A 105 -12.86 4.83 3.04
N ILE A 106 -12.66 3.66 2.43
CA ILE A 106 -11.41 3.28 1.77
C ILE A 106 -11.67 3.25 0.26
N LEU A 107 -10.88 3.98 -0.50
CA LEU A 107 -10.89 3.94 -1.96
C LEU A 107 -9.56 3.39 -2.47
N LEU A 108 -9.65 2.27 -3.17
CA LEU A 108 -8.50 1.65 -3.83
C LEU A 108 -8.65 1.88 -5.33
N THR A 109 -7.68 2.52 -5.91
CA THR A 109 -7.71 2.85 -7.34
C THR A 109 -6.41 2.51 -8.02
N ARG A 110 -6.51 2.17 -9.29
CA ARG A 110 -5.36 1.81 -10.14
C ARG A 110 -5.62 2.34 -11.56
N PRO A 111 -4.57 2.74 -12.29
CA PRO A 111 -4.72 2.99 -13.73
C PRO A 111 -5.28 1.75 -14.44
N ALA A 112 -6.18 1.96 -15.40
CA ALA A 112 -6.85 0.86 -16.10
C ALA A 112 -5.95 0.04 -17.01
N VAL A 113 -4.75 0.56 -17.35
CA VAL A 113 -3.77 -0.09 -18.22
C VAL A 113 -2.38 0.07 -17.63
N GLU A 114 -1.59 -0.98 -17.72
CA GLU A 114 -0.15 -0.92 -17.46
C GLU A 114 0.61 -0.42 -18.69
N ALA A 115 1.83 0.06 -18.48
CA ALA A 115 2.65 0.62 -19.55
C ALA A 115 2.87 -0.42 -20.68
N GLY A 116 2.38 -0.08 -21.88
CA GLY A 116 2.51 -0.94 -23.05
C GLY A 116 1.32 -1.87 -23.34
N GLU A 117 0.35 -1.98 -22.45
CA GLU A 117 -0.83 -2.81 -22.68
C GLU A 117 -2.00 -2.02 -23.29
N LYS A 118 -2.78 -2.69 -24.15
CA LYS A 118 -3.99 -2.14 -24.75
C LYS A 118 -5.19 -2.98 -24.31
N LEU A 119 -6.14 -2.39 -23.58
CA LEU A 119 -7.39 -3.03 -23.14
C LEU A 119 -8.18 -3.69 -24.28
N GLY A 120 -7.93 -3.29 -25.53
CA GLY A 120 -8.64 -3.81 -26.70
C GLY A 120 -8.41 -5.31 -27.00
N PHE A 121 -7.36 -5.92 -26.46
CA PHE A 121 -7.03 -7.33 -26.72
C PHE A 121 -7.66 -8.32 -25.73
N LEU A 122 -8.21 -7.86 -24.61
CA LEU A 122 -8.88 -8.73 -23.64
C LEU A 122 -10.34 -8.96 -24.05
N PRO A 123 -10.86 -10.21 -23.98
CA PRO A 123 -12.26 -10.49 -24.21
C PRO A 123 -13.13 -9.97 -23.05
N GLY A 124 -14.37 -9.61 -23.35
CA GLY A 124 -15.35 -9.18 -22.35
C GLY A 124 -15.68 -7.68 -22.39
N ASP A 125 -16.58 -7.26 -21.49
CA ASP A 125 -16.92 -5.86 -21.28
C ASP A 125 -15.77 -5.12 -20.54
N LEU A 126 -15.91 -3.81 -20.38
CA LEU A 126 -14.87 -2.98 -19.77
C LEU A 126 -14.59 -3.40 -18.32
N GLY A 127 -15.63 -3.78 -17.57
CA GLY A 127 -15.51 -4.23 -16.18
C GLY A 127 -14.69 -5.52 -16.07
N GLN A 128 -15.03 -6.51 -16.89
CA GLN A 128 -14.33 -7.81 -16.95
C GLN A 128 -12.86 -7.66 -17.35
N LYS A 129 -12.56 -6.69 -18.23
CA LYS A 129 -11.17 -6.42 -18.67
C LYS A 129 -10.31 -5.77 -17.58
N ILE A 130 -10.92 -5.03 -16.67
CA ILE A 130 -10.22 -4.30 -15.61
C ILE A 130 -10.08 -5.13 -14.34
N GLU A 131 -11.01 -6.04 -14.09
CA GLU A 131 -11.04 -6.88 -12.87
C GLU A 131 -9.71 -7.57 -12.54
N PRO A 132 -8.96 -8.19 -13.50
CA PRO A 132 -7.68 -8.81 -13.20
C PRO A 132 -6.64 -7.84 -12.60
N TYR A 133 -6.66 -6.57 -13.03
CA TYR A 133 -5.73 -5.55 -12.54
C TYR A 133 -6.06 -5.07 -11.12
N LEU A 134 -7.30 -5.25 -10.68
CA LEU A 134 -7.75 -4.87 -9.34
C LEU A 134 -7.61 -6.02 -8.32
N ARG A 135 -7.36 -7.25 -8.79
CA ARG A 135 -7.30 -8.45 -7.96
C ARG A 135 -6.30 -8.36 -6.79
N PRO A 136 -5.08 -7.84 -6.97
CA PRO A 136 -4.13 -7.69 -5.85
C PRO A 136 -4.66 -6.83 -4.70
N LEU A 137 -5.51 -5.85 -5.01
CA LEU A 137 -6.13 -4.99 -4.00
C LEU A 137 -7.21 -5.74 -3.21
N TYR A 138 -7.99 -6.59 -3.89
CA TYR A 138 -8.96 -7.48 -3.23
C TYR A 138 -8.26 -8.47 -2.31
N ASP A 139 -7.17 -9.09 -2.78
CA ASP A 139 -6.41 -10.08 -2.03
C ASP A 139 -5.88 -9.51 -0.71
N ALA A 140 -5.30 -8.30 -0.75
CA ALA A 140 -4.84 -7.59 0.44
C ALA A 140 -5.97 -7.31 1.44
N LEU A 141 -7.15 -6.87 0.96
CA LEU A 141 -8.31 -6.64 1.82
C LEU A 141 -8.85 -7.94 2.42
N PHE A 142 -8.94 -9.02 1.63
CA PHE A 142 -9.42 -10.31 2.11
C PHE A 142 -8.51 -10.90 3.19
N GLU A 143 -7.21 -10.71 3.05
CA GLU A 143 -6.24 -11.14 4.06
C GLU A 143 -6.46 -10.41 5.40
N MET A 144 -6.74 -9.11 5.38
CA MET A 144 -6.87 -8.27 6.59
C MET A 144 -8.25 -8.32 7.24
N LEU A 145 -9.31 -8.38 6.44
CA LEU A 145 -10.70 -8.28 6.92
C LEU A 145 -11.50 -9.57 6.77
N GLY A 146 -11.07 -10.47 5.87
CA GLY A 146 -11.84 -11.64 5.46
C GLY A 146 -12.90 -11.32 4.40
N PHE A 147 -13.23 -12.32 3.61
CA PHE A 147 -14.10 -12.21 2.44
C PHE A 147 -15.48 -11.62 2.75
N GLU A 148 -16.20 -12.21 3.70
CA GLU A 148 -17.57 -11.79 4.05
C GLU A 148 -17.65 -10.32 4.51
N ARG A 149 -16.64 -9.89 5.28
CA ARG A 149 -16.60 -8.52 5.79
C ARG A 149 -16.30 -7.52 4.68
N VAL A 150 -15.36 -7.84 3.79
CA VAL A 150 -15.05 -6.99 2.62
C VAL A 150 -16.29 -6.83 1.77
N GLN A 151 -17.00 -7.92 1.45
CA GLN A 151 -18.25 -7.84 0.68
C GLN A 151 -19.28 -6.91 1.32
N LYS A 152 -19.56 -7.07 2.61
CA LYS A 152 -20.51 -6.20 3.34
C LYS A 152 -20.09 -4.73 3.33
N LEU A 153 -18.79 -4.45 3.42
CA LEU A 153 -18.28 -3.07 3.37
C LEU A 153 -18.37 -2.48 1.96
N MET A 154 -18.19 -3.30 0.93
CA MET A 154 -18.36 -2.89 -0.46
C MET A 154 -19.83 -2.63 -0.80
N GLU A 155 -20.76 -3.48 -0.39
CA GLU A 155 -22.21 -3.27 -0.54
C GLU A 155 -22.68 -1.95 0.08
N ARG A 156 -22.02 -1.53 1.16
CA ARG A 156 -22.31 -0.26 1.85
C ARG A 156 -21.52 0.93 1.32
N ASN A 157 -20.74 0.74 0.26
CA ASN A 157 -19.83 1.75 -0.29
C ASN A 157 -18.83 2.33 0.73
N VAL A 158 -18.48 1.55 1.76
CA VAL A 158 -17.42 1.88 2.73
C VAL A 158 -16.05 1.52 2.15
N ILE A 159 -15.97 0.43 1.40
CA ILE A 159 -14.81 0.07 0.58
C ILE A 159 -15.23 0.14 -0.88
N GLU A 160 -14.44 0.83 -1.67
CA GLU A 160 -14.61 0.93 -3.12
C GLU A 160 -13.30 0.59 -3.82
N ILE A 161 -13.36 -0.28 -4.82
CA ILE A 161 -12.23 -0.59 -5.70
C ILE A 161 -12.65 -0.24 -7.11
N ALA A 162 -11.96 0.70 -7.74
CA ALA A 162 -12.36 1.21 -9.04
C ALA A 162 -11.15 1.71 -9.85
N PRO A 163 -11.24 1.70 -11.20
CA PRO A 163 -10.24 2.32 -12.04
C PRO A 163 -10.11 3.82 -11.75
N LEU A 164 -8.90 4.35 -11.92
CA LEU A 164 -8.60 5.77 -11.67
C LEU A 164 -9.53 6.73 -12.44
N ALA A 165 -9.95 6.36 -13.65
CA ALA A 165 -10.86 7.17 -14.46
C ALA A 165 -12.20 7.45 -13.78
N TYR A 166 -12.66 6.56 -12.87
CA TYR A 166 -13.94 6.71 -12.15
C TYR A 166 -13.86 7.70 -10.98
N MET A 167 -12.67 8.21 -10.68
CA MET A 167 -12.48 9.29 -9.69
C MET A 167 -12.79 10.68 -10.25
N ARG A 168 -12.90 10.81 -11.58
CA ARG A 168 -13.17 12.11 -12.22
C ARG A 168 -14.48 12.72 -11.73
N GLY A 169 -14.48 14.03 -11.43
CA GLY A 169 -15.66 14.78 -11.01
C GLY A 169 -16.10 14.51 -9.57
N ARG A 170 -15.38 13.70 -8.81
CA ARG A 170 -15.69 13.38 -7.42
C ARG A 170 -14.89 14.27 -6.46
N THR A 171 -15.38 14.42 -5.24
CA THR A 171 -14.65 14.95 -4.08
C THR A 171 -14.63 13.87 -3.02
N LEU A 172 -13.43 13.47 -2.61
CA LEU A 172 -13.21 12.34 -1.72
C LEU A 172 -12.91 12.86 -0.31
N ASN A 173 -13.95 13.12 0.46
CA ASN A 173 -13.84 13.54 1.86
C ASN A 173 -13.86 12.34 2.81
N ASP A 174 -13.28 12.47 4.00
CA ASP A 174 -13.25 11.47 5.06
C ASP A 174 -12.79 10.09 4.55
N SER A 175 -11.80 10.08 3.66
CA SER A 175 -11.43 8.89 2.90
C SER A 175 -9.96 8.57 3.02
N PHE A 176 -9.63 7.28 3.06
CA PHE A 176 -8.28 6.80 2.82
C PHE A 176 -8.19 6.31 1.38
N ILE A 177 -7.36 6.95 0.59
CA ILE A 177 -7.29 6.74 -0.85
C ILE A 177 -5.94 6.12 -1.20
N ILE A 178 -5.94 5.01 -1.91
CA ILE A 178 -4.71 4.35 -2.39
C ILE A 178 -4.72 4.36 -3.91
N LEU A 179 -3.72 4.99 -4.51
CA LEU A 179 -3.46 4.92 -5.95
C LEU A 179 -2.28 3.97 -6.19
N ASP A 180 -2.61 2.72 -6.43
CA ASP A 180 -1.63 1.68 -6.71
C ASP A 180 -1.13 1.75 -8.15
N GLU A 181 0.12 1.31 -8.41
CA GLU A 181 0.79 1.33 -9.72
C GLU A 181 0.77 2.73 -10.40
N SER A 182 0.96 3.77 -9.58
CA SER A 182 0.85 5.17 -9.99
C SER A 182 1.86 5.58 -11.08
N GLN A 183 2.95 4.83 -11.27
CA GLN A 183 3.91 5.04 -12.38
C GLN A 183 3.26 4.87 -13.76
N ASN A 184 2.10 4.21 -13.84
CA ASN A 184 1.35 4.03 -15.07
C ASN A 184 0.36 5.19 -15.35
N THR A 185 0.38 6.25 -14.53
CA THR A 185 -0.46 7.44 -14.75
C THR A 185 0.21 8.45 -15.67
N THR A 186 -0.60 9.17 -16.46
CA THR A 186 -0.14 10.40 -17.12
C THR A 186 -0.13 11.57 -16.13
N VAL A 187 0.54 12.66 -16.51
CA VAL A 187 0.55 13.90 -15.71
C VAL A 187 -0.86 14.42 -15.49
N GLU A 188 -1.72 14.36 -16.50
CA GLU A 188 -3.12 14.79 -16.44
C GLU A 188 -3.95 13.91 -15.49
N GLN A 189 -3.72 12.59 -15.50
CA GLN A 189 -4.36 11.66 -14.58
C GLN A 189 -3.92 11.90 -13.14
N MET A 190 -2.64 12.14 -12.90
CA MET A 190 -2.13 12.47 -11.57
C MET A 190 -2.71 13.81 -11.07
N LYS A 191 -2.74 14.85 -11.91
CA LYS A 191 -3.40 16.13 -11.57
C LYS A 191 -4.87 15.93 -11.24
N MET A 192 -5.58 15.15 -12.08
CA MET A 192 -6.98 14.83 -11.83
C MET A 192 -7.15 14.14 -10.48
N PHE A 193 -6.32 13.15 -10.15
CA PHE A 193 -6.37 12.40 -8.90
C PHE A 193 -6.13 13.30 -7.68
N LEU A 194 -5.03 14.06 -7.67
CA LEU A 194 -4.66 14.93 -6.54
C LEU A 194 -5.74 15.98 -6.24
N THR A 195 -6.42 16.47 -7.26
CA THR A 195 -7.53 17.44 -7.09
C THR A 195 -8.84 16.81 -6.60
N ARG A 196 -8.89 15.48 -6.42
CA ARG A 196 -10.06 14.76 -5.83
C ARG A 196 -9.96 14.62 -4.32
N ILE A 197 -8.74 14.73 -3.75
CA ILE A 197 -8.49 14.57 -2.32
C ILE A 197 -9.20 15.73 -1.61
N GLY A 198 -10.14 15.39 -0.74
CA GLY A 198 -10.96 16.32 0.00
C GLY A 198 -10.57 16.43 1.47
N PHE A 199 -11.43 17.06 2.25
CA PHE A 199 -11.21 17.26 3.69
C PHE A 199 -11.11 15.93 4.43
N ASN A 200 -10.25 15.90 5.47
CA ASN A 200 -10.04 14.75 6.35
C ASN A 200 -9.71 13.47 5.58
N SER A 201 -8.93 13.58 4.52
CA SER A 201 -8.57 12.43 3.69
C SER A 201 -7.07 12.24 3.64
N LYS A 202 -6.65 10.98 3.54
CA LYS A 202 -5.27 10.57 3.32
C LYS A 202 -5.13 9.93 1.95
N ALA A 203 -4.01 10.18 1.28
CA ALA A 203 -3.69 9.54 0.02
C ALA A 203 -2.31 8.87 0.09
N VAL A 204 -2.23 7.64 -0.39
CA VAL A 204 -1.00 6.88 -0.59
C VAL A 204 -0.86 6.58 -2.09
N ILE A 205 0.32 6.91 -2.65
CA ILE A 205 0.61 6.89 -4.08
C ILE A 205 1.85 6.04 -4.34
#